data_c2f39ab68729f6e0d31966369b8463df
#
_entry.id   c2f39ab68729f6e0d31966369b8463df
#
_cell.length_a   1.000
_cell.length_b   1.000
_cell.length_c   1.000
_cell.angle_alpha   90.00
_cell.angle_beta   90.00
_cell.angle_gamma   90.00
#
_symmetry.space_group_name_H-M   'P 1'
#
loop_
_entity.id
_entity.type
_entity.pdbx_description
1 polymer ?
#
loop_
_entity_poly.entity_id
_entity_poly.type
_entity_poly.pdbx_seq_one_letter_code
_entity_poly.pdbx_strand_id
1 'polypeptide(L)'
;GDSGQKYTADSIIISTGAQARWLNIKSEQEFRGFGVSACATCDGFFFKDKEVAVVGGGNAAVEEAMFLTKFASKVKLIHRRDSLRAEKMLQKKLMENKKIEIVWDSVVEDVLGDSEPKNVKGIKIKNLKTEKTEEIKLDGLFIAIGHDPATQLFKDQLEMDKEGYLITKPDSTETNIPGVYAA
;
A
#
# COMPACT_ATOMS: atom_id res chain seq x y z
N GLY A 1 -2.51 15.22 25.77
CA GLY A 1 -3.60 14.28 25.46
C GLY A 1 -4.87 15.07 25.14
N ASP A 2 -5.90 14.41 24.65
CA ASP A 2 -7.18 15.00 24.23
C ASP A 2 -7.90 15.74 25.38
N SER A 3 -7.58 15.39 26.62
CA SER A 3 -8.06 16.09 27.83
C SER A 3 -7.36 17.44 28.11
N GLY A 4 -6.34 17.81 27.31
CA GLY A 4 -5.49 18.98 27.58
C GLY A 4 -4.49 18.81 28.74
N GLN A 5 -4.45 17.60 29.35
CA GLN A 5 -3.52 17.32 30.44
C GLN A 5 -2.07 17.28 29.92
N LYS A 6 -1.18 17.95 30.64
CA LYS A 6 0.27 17.97 30.36
C LYS A 6 0.98 16.90 31.20
N TYR A 7 1.91 16.23 30.57
CA TYR A 7 2.79 15.24 31.19
C TYR A 7 4.23 15.68 30.98
N THR A 8 5.09 15.39 31.97
CA THR A 8 6.54 15.56 31.86
C THR A 8 7.19 14.19 31.96
N ALA A 9 8.27 13.97 31.22
CA ALA A 9 9.05 12.76 31.23
C ALA A 9 10.53 13.08 30.99
N ASP A 10 11.42 12.21 31.50
CA ASP A 10 12.86 12.33 31.26
C ASP A 10 13.24 11.88 29.84
N SER A 11 12.43 11.01 29.24
CA SER A 11 12.58 10.60 27.84
C SER A 11 11.24 10.27 27.20
N ILE A 12 11.21 10.36 25.86
CA ILE A 12 10.03 10.08 25.03
C ILE A 12 10.44 9.14 23.92
N ILE A 13 9.63 8.11 23.67
CA ILE A 13 9.75 7.22 22.50
C ILE A 13 8.56 7.48 21.59
N ILE A 14 8.84 7.85 20.33
CA ILE A 14 7.84 8.08 19.30
C ILE A 14 7.72 6.80 18.46
N SER A 15 6.57 6.14 18.52
CA SER A 15 6.24 4.94 17.75
C SER A 15 4.82 5.03 17.21
N THR A 16 4.55 6.12 16.48
CA THR A 16 3.21 6.45 15.98
C THR A 16 2.82 5.70 14.70
N GLY A 17 3.77 4.97 14.11
CA GLY A 17 3.54 4.15 12.93
C GLY A 17 3.25 4.96 11.66
N ALA A 18 2.64 4.30 10.69
CA ALA A 18 2.28 4.88 9.40
C ALA A 18 0.93 4.34 8.92
N GLN A 19 0.26 5.09 8.06
CA GLN A 19 -1.01 4.70 7.45
C GLN A 19 -0.83 4.39 5.98
N ALA A 20 -1.49 3.34 5.48
CA ALA A 20 -1.48 3.03 4.06
C ALA A 20 -2.10 4.17 3.26
N ARG A 21 -1.46 4.49 2.14
CA ARG A 21 -2.03 5.39 1.12
C ARG A 21 -3.09 4.66 0.33
N TRP A 22 -4.14 5.39 0.00
CA TRP A 22 -5.28 4.90 -0.74
C TRP A 22 -5.42 5.63 -2.08
N LEU A 23 -6.20 5.07 -3.00
CA LEU A 23 -6.48 5.71 -4.30
C LEU A 23 -7.44 6.91 -4.15
N ASN A 24 -8.16 6.95 -3.02
CA ASN A 24 -9.16 7.98 -2.71
C ASN A 24 -10.34 8.03 -3.70
N ILE A 25 -10.72 6.87 -4.25
CA ILE A 25 -11.95 6.71 -5.02
C ILE A 25 -13.06 6.17 -4.10
N LYS A 26 -14.30 6.58 -4.40
CA LYS A 26 -15.46 6.27 -3.52
C LYS A 26 -15.67 4.78 -3.36
N SER A 27 -15.62 4.02 -4.44
CA SER A 27 -15.81 2.57 -4.44
C SER A 27 -14.70 1.83 -3.67
N GLU A 28 -13.45 2.30 -3.72
CA GLU A 28 -12.40 1.75 -2.88
C GLU A 28 -12.79 1.83 -1.40
N GLN A 29 -13.26 3.01 -0.94
CA GLN A 29 -13.68 3.20 0.45
C GLN A 29 -14.87 2.30 0.81
N GLU A 30 -15.81 2.13 -0.12
CA GLU A 30 -16.98 1.29 0.06
C GLU A 30 -16.60 -0.18 0.26
N PHE A 31 -15.65 -0.70 -0.51
CA PHE A 31 -15.26 -2.12 -0.49
C PHE A 31 -14.08 -2.43 0.45
N ARG A 32 -13.56 -1.47 1.23
CA ARG A 32 -12.54 -1.76 2.26
C ARG A 32 -13.03 -2.80 3.25
N GLY A 33 -12.24 -3.88 3.43
CA GLY A 33 -12.62 -5.02 4.25
C GLY A 33 -13.61 -5.98 3.58
N PHE A 34 -14.08 -5.66 2.38
CA PHE A 34 -15.00 -6.49 1.58
C PHE A 34 -14.39 -6.87 0.22
N GLY A 35 -13.09 -7.05 0.19
CA GLY A 35 -12.32 -7.39 -1.00
C GLY A 35 -11.28 -6.35 -1.38
N VAL A 36 -11.30 -5.14 -0.80
CA VAL A 36 -10.22 -4.15 -0.89
C VAL A 36 -9.40 -4.15 0.39
N SER A 37 -8.08 -4.31 0.28
CA SER A 37 -7.13 -4.35 1.38
C SER A 37 -5.87 -3.54 1.06
N ALA A 38 -5.08 -3.20 2.08
CA ALA A 38 -3.74 -2.62 1.97
C ALA A 38 -2.68 -3.49 2.67
N CYS A 39 -2.99 -4.77 2.93
CA CYS A 39 -2.09 -5.70 3.61
C CYS A 39 -2.23 -7.11 3.02
N ALA A 40 -1.37 -7.47 2.09
CA ALA A 40 -1.38 -8.81 1.49
C ALA A 40 -1.08 -9.90 2.51
N THR A 41 -0.19 -9.65 3.48
CA THR A 41 0.15 -10.62 4.52
C THR A 41 -0.99 -10.85 5.51
N CYS A 42 -1.85 -9.85 5.73
CA CYS A 42 -3.02 -9.95 6.60
C CYS A 42 -4.15 -10.75 5.93
N ASP A 43 -4.46 -10.40 4.67
CA ASP A 43 -5.72 -10.79 4.03
C ASP A 43 -5.54 -11.79 2.87
N GLY A 44 -4.30 -12.02 2.41
CA GLY A 44 -4.05 -12.85 1.22
C GLY A 44 -4.59 -14.27 1.31
N PHE A 45 -4.66 -14.85 2.50
CA PHE A 45 -5.20 -16.18 2.73
C PHE A 45 -6.69 -16.32 2.31
N PHE A 46 -7.48 -15.26 2.45
CA PHE A 46 -8.91 -15.28 2.07
C PHE A 46 -9.14 -15.36 0.55
N PHE A 47 -8.07 -15.17 -0.24
CA PHE A 47 -8.11 -15.20 -1.71
C PHE A 47 -7.50 -16.47 -2.29
N LYS A 48 -7.56 -17.59 -1.54
CA LYS A 48 -7.10 -18.88 -2.03
C LYS A 48 -7.86 -19.27 -3.30
N ASP A 49 -7.10 -19.67 -4.35
CA ASP A 49 -7.57 -20.07 -5.66
C ASP A 49 -8.40 -18.99 -6.43
N LYS A 50 -8.34 -17.74 -6.00
CA LYS A 50 -9.01 -16.58 -6.60
C LYS A 50 -8.07 -15.73 -7.45
N GLU A 51 -8.63 -14.86 -8.29
CA GLU A 51 -7.86 -13.84 -9.00
C GLU A 51 -7.87 -12.51 -8.21
N VAL A 52 -6.71 -11.90 -8.09
CA VAL A 52 -6.56 -10.62 -7.36
C VAL A 52 -5.72 -9.63 -8.15
N ALA A 53 -5.85 -8.35 -7.81
CA ALA A 53 -4.96 -7.31 -8.31
C ALA A 53 -4.20 -6.62 -7.17
N VAL A 54 -2.99 -6.14 -7.48
CA VAL A 54 -2.19 -5.26 -6.63
C VAL A 54 -1.97 -3.97 -7.38
N VAL A 55 -2.17 -2.83 -6.75
CA VAL A 55 -1.88 -1.51 -7.32
C VAL A 55 -0.60 -0.97 -6.72
N GLY A 56 0.39 -0.69 -7.57
CA GLY A 56 1.65 -0.13 -7.14
C GLY A 56 2.80 -0.40 -8.11
N GLY A 57 4.03 -0.16 -7.67
CA GLY A 57 5.22 -0.38 -8.53
C GLY A 57 6.54 -0.16 -7.82
N GLY A 58 6.52 0.03 -6.50
CA GLY A 58 7.70 -0.01 -5.61
C GLY A 58 7.96 -1.41 -5.06
N ASN A 59 8.96 -1.54 -4.18
CA ASN A 59 9.32 -2.81 -3.55
C ASN A 59 8.11 -3.49 -2.89
N ALA A 60 7.37 -2.76 -2.05
CA ALA A 60 6.19 -3.28 -1.36
C ALA A 60 5.17 -3.90 -2.32
N ALA A 61 4.83 -3.22 -3.42
CA ALA A 61 3.86 -3.74 -4.39
C ALA A 61 4.34 -5.03 -5.07
N VAL A 62 5.64 -5.10 -5.39
CA VAL A 62 6.24 -6.29 -5.99
C VAL A 62 6.28 -7.44 -5.00
N GLU A 63 6.67 -7.19 -3.75
CA GLU A 63 6.70 -8.19 -2.68
C GLU A 63 5.30 -8.71 -2.35
N GLU A 64 4.31 -7.82 -2.23
CA GLU A 64 2.91 -8.21 -2.00
C GLU A 64 2.35 -9.02 -3.16
N ALA A 65 2.61 -8.62 -4.42
CA ALA A 65 2.20 -9.39 -5.58
C ALA A 65 2.80 -10.81 -5.57
N MET A 66 4.09 -10.93 -5.27
CA MET A 66 4.74 -12.23 -5.14
C MET A 66 4.19 -13.05 -3.96
N PHE A 67 3.93 -12.41 -2.82
CA PHE A 67 3.36 -13.07 -1.65
C PHE A 67 1.98 -13.66 -1.95
N LEU A 68 1.11 -12.90 -2.61
CA LEU A 68 -0.23 -13.33 -2.99
C LEU A 68 -0.24 -14.55 -3.90
N THR A 69 0.80 -14.79 -4.70
CA THR A 69 0.88 -15.99 -5.54
C THR A 69 0.93 -17.31 -4.76
N LYS A 70 1.19 -17.26 -3.45
CA LYS A 70 1.12 -18.43 -2.55
C LYS A 70 -0.32 -18.92 -2.38
N PHE A 71 -1.29 -18.05 -2.54
CA PHE A 71 -2.70 -18.33 -2.33
C PHE A 71 -3.51 -18.18 -3.61
N ALA A 72 -3.39 -17.03 -4.27
CA ALA A 72 -4.16 -16.70 -5.46
C ALA A 72 -3.79 -17.59 -6.66
N SER A 73 -4.76 -17.83 -7.52
CA SER A 73 -4.56 -18.50 -8.81
C SER A 73 -3.84 -17.58 -9.81
N LYS A 74 -4.16 -16.28 -9.79
CA LYS A 74 -3.56 -15.25 -10.63
C LYS A 74 -3.48 -13.91 -9.90
N VAL A 75 -2.40 -13.15 -10.14
CA VAL A 75 -2.19 -11.81 -9.60
C VAL A 75 -1.95 -10.83 -10.75
N LYS A 76 -2.71 -9.75 -10.83
CA LYS A 76 -2.47 -8.65 -11.75
C LYS A 76 -1.82 -7.49 -11.02
N LEU A 77 -0.63 -7.07 -11.46
CA LEU A 77 0.04 -5.88 -10.93
C LEU A 77 -0.31 -4.67 -11.80
N ILE A 78 -1.16 -3.79 -11.29
CA ILE A 78 -1.60 -2.57 -12.01
C ILE A 78 -0.60 -1.45 -11.72
N HIS A 79 0.06 -0.97 -12.75
CA HIS A 79 1.06 0.08 -12.62
C HIS A 79 0.84 1.23 -13.60
N ARG A 80 0.89 2.47 -13.08
CA ARG A 80 0.61 3.70 -13.85
C ARG A 80 1.72 4.14 -14.81
N ARG A 81 2.84 3.42 -14.86
CA ARG A 81 3.98 3.69 -15.74
C ARG A 81 4.35 2.43 -16.52
N ASP A 82 5.32 2.55 -17.42
CA ASP A 82 5.87 1.44 -18.21
C ASP A 82 7.10 0.79 -17.55
N SER A 83 7.46 1.20 -16.34
CA SER A 83 8.60 0.65 -15.61
C SER A 83 8.37 0.70 -14.09
N LEU A 84 8.77 -0.36 -13.38
CA LEU A 84 8.69 -0.43 -11.93
C LEU A 84 9.84 0.35 -11.28
N ARG A 85 9.57 0.87 -10.08
CA ARG A 85 10.57 1.52 -9.23
C ARG A 85 11.22 0.55 -8.23
N ALA A 86 10.71 -0.67 -8.14
CA ALA A 86 11.26 -1.72 -7.29
C ALA A 86 12.71 -2.05 -7.68
N GLU A 87 13.45 -2.64 -6.78
CA GLU A 87 14.81 -3.10 -7.01
C GLU A 87 14.86 -4.14 -8.14
N LYS A 88 15.92 -4.10 -8.96
CA LYS A 88 16.06 -4.97 -10.14
C LYS A 88 15.95 -6.45 -9.82
N MET A 89 16.47 -6.87 -8.65
CA MET A 89 16.37 -8.27 -8.21
C MET A 89 14.93 -8.69 -7.97
N LEU A 90 14.12 -7.83 -7.33
CA LEU A 90 12.70 -8.08 -7.10
C LEU A 90 11.91 -8.09 -8.42
N GLN A 91 12.22 -7.16 -9.33
CA GLN A 91 11.61 -7.13 -10.67
C GLN A 91 11.87 -8.43 -11.44
N LYS A 92 13.11 -8.94 -11.42
CA LYS A 92 13.46 -10.20 -12.08
C LYS A 92 12.62 -11.36 -11.55
N LYS A 93 12.55 -11.53 -10.22
CA LYS A 93 11.74 -12.59 -9.58
C LYS A 93 10.25 -12.47 -9.92
N LEU A 94 9.72 -11.24 -9.95
CA LEU A 94 8.34 -10.99 -10.31
C LEU A 94 8.05 -11.40 -11.76
N MET A 95 8.91 -11.02 -12.72
CA MET A 95 8.74 -11.32 -14.13
C MET A 95 8.88 -12.82 -14.47
N GLU A 96 9.64 -13.57 -13.66
CA GLU A 96 9.77 -15.02 -13.77
C GLU A 96 8.54 -15.76 -13.21
N ASN A 97 7.68 -15.10 -12.45
CA ASN A 97 6.51 -15.72 -11.82
C ASN A 97 5.33 -15.82 -12.79
N LYS A 98 5.00 -17.02 -13.21
CA LYS A 98 3.94 -17.30 -14.19
C LYS A 98 2.52 -16.94 -13.73
N LYS A 99 2.31 -16.75 -12.44
CA LYS A 99 1.02 -16.33 -11.88
C LYS A 99 0.83 -14.81 -11.91
N ILE A 100 1.88 -14.03 -12.19
CA ILE A 100 1.83 -12.56 -12.18
C ILE A 100 1.74 -12.05 -13.62
N GLU A 101 0.78 -11.16 -13.84
CA GLU A 101 0.63 -10.37 -15.06
C GLU A 101 0.74 -8.90 -14.72
N ILE A 102 1.61 -8.15 -15.41
CA ILE A 102 1.74 -6.72 -15.19
C ILE A 102 0.86 -5.97 -16.19
N VAL A 103 0.01 -5.09 -15.68
CA VAL A 103 -0.83 -4.19 -16.48
C VAL A 103 -0.21 -2.80 -16.41
N TRP A 104 0.53 -2.46 -17.46
CA TRP A 104 1.29 -1.22 -17.57
C TRP A 104 0.41 -0.01 -17.92
N ASP A 105 0.94 1.18 -17.63
CA ASP A 105 0.38 2.47 -18.00
C ASP A 105 -1.09 2.63 -17.58
N SER A 106 -1.50 1.97 -16.50
CA SER A 106 -2.90 1.85 -16.12
C SER A 106 -3.15 2.27 -14.68
N VAL A 107 -4.32 2.86 -14.45
CA VAL A 107 -4.82 3.24 -13.12
C VAL A 107 -6.18 2.62 -12.90
N VAL A 108 -6.52 2.35 -11.63
CA VAL A 108 -7.87 1.94 -11.24
C VAL A 108 -8.74 3.17 -11.13
N GLU A 109 -9.85 3.21 -11.87
CA GLU A 109 -10.85 4.27 -11.82
C GLU A 109 -12.01 3.92 -10.89
N ASP A 110 -12.34 2.63 -10.81
CA ASP A 110 -13.49 2.17 -10.01
C ASP A 110 -13.29 0.74 -9.52
N VAL A 111 -13.93 0.42 -8.39
CA VAL A 111 -14.03 -0.94 -7.87
C VAL A 111 -15.46 -1.41 -8.04
N LEU A 112 -15.62 -2.55 -8.69
CA LEU A 112 -16.91 -3.14 -9.04
C LEU A 112 -17.24 -4.27 -8.06
N GLY A 113 -18.46 -4.36 -7.60
CA GLY A 113 -18.86 -5.42 -6.69
C GLY A 113 -20.35 -5.44 -6.40
N ASP A 114 -20.75 -6.43 -5.61
CA ASP A 114 -22.13 -6.61 -5.15
C ASP A 114 -22.34 -5.90 -3.82
N SER A 115 -23.55 -5.41 -3.58
CA SER A 115 -23.93 -4.77 -2.32
C SER A 115 -24.40 -5.77 -1.26
N GLU A 116 -24.99 -6.89 -1.66
CA GLU A 116 -25.57 -7.93 -0.79
C GLU A 116 -25.32 -9.35 -1.36
N PRO A 117 -24.41 -10.15 -0.80
CA PRO A 117 -23.41 -9.75 0.19
C PRO A 117 -22.36 -8.84 -0.42
N LYS A 118 -21.90 -7.85 0.35
CA LYS A 118 -20.89 -6.91 -0.11
C LYS A 118 -19.56 -7.64 -0.41
N ASN A 119 -19.10 -7.57 -1.65
CA ASN A 119 -17.82 -8.16 -2.09
C ASN A 119 -17.37 -7.57 -3.43
N VAL A 120 -16.07 -7.57 -3.64
CA VAL A 120 -15.46 -7.17 -4.92
C VAL A 120 -15.70 -8.25 -5.99
N LYS A 121 -16.02 -7.83 -7.22
CA LYS A 121 -16.19 -8.66 -8.41
C LYS A 121 -15.27 -8.25 -9.57
N GLY A 122 -14.65 -7.10 -9.46
CA GLY A 122 -13.79 -6.58 -10.49
C GLY A 122 -13.33 -5.16 -10.22
N ILE A 123 -12.58 -4.65 -11.17
CA ILE A 123 -12.14 -3.25 -11.22
C ILE A 123 -12.33 -2.70 -12.62
N LYS A 124 -12.55 -1.41 -12.72
CA LYS A 124 -12.43 -0.66 -13.97
C LYS A 124 -11.09 0.04 -13.98
N ILE A 125 -10.32 -0.20 -15.01
CA ILE A 125 -9.03 0.44 -15.22
C ILE A 125 -9.07 1.37 -16.42
N LYS A 126 -8.19 2.38 -16.41
CA LYS A 126 -7.93 3.28 -17.55
C LYS A 126 -6.46 3.20 -17.91
N ASN A 127 -6.18 2.93 -19.19
CA ASN A 127 -4.82 3.05 -19.71
C ASN A 127 -4.51 4.52 -20.01
N LEU A 128 -3.45 5.04 -19.42
CA LEU A 128 -3.08 6.46 -19.46
C LEU A 128 -2.48 6.89 -20.82
N LYS A 129 -1.99 5.94 -21.63
CA LYS A 129 -1.43 6.26 -22.97
C LYS A 129 -2.50 6.22 -24.07
N THR A 130 -3.42 5.27 -23.96
CA THR A 130 -4.44 5.06 -25.01
C THR A 130 -5.80 5.62 -24.64
N GLU A 131 -5.98 6.10 -23.41
CA GLU A 131 -7.26 6.59 -22.83
C GLU A 131 -8.37 5.51 -22.78
N LYS A 132 -8.08 4.27 -23.17
CA LYS A 132 -9.06 3.18 -23.16
C LYS A 132 -9.35 2.73 -21.74
N THR A 133 -10.62 2.45 -21.49
CA THR A 133 -11.08 1.84 -20.25
C THR A 133 -11.44 0.39 -20.48
N GLU A 134 -11.23 -0.44 -19.46
CA GLU A 134 -11.50 -1.88 -19.50
C GLU A 134 -11.94 -2.33 -18.11
N GLU A 135 -12.85 -3.31 -18.05
CA GLU A 135 -13.24 -3.96 -16.82
C GLU A 135 -12.50 -5.30 -16.67
N ILE A 136 -11.91 -5.51 -15.52
CA ILE A 136 -11.19 -6.74 -15.17
C ILE A 136 -11.93 -7.42 -14.06
N LYS A 137 -12.39 -8.66 -14.30
CA LYS A 137 -12.98 -9.51 -13.26
C LYS A 137 -11.90 -9.98 -12.31
N LEU A 138 -12.14 -9.86 -11.01
CA LEU A 138 -11.27 -10.34 -9.93
C LEU A 138 -12.05 -10.33 -8.60
N ASP A 139 -11.52 -11.04 -7.63
CA ASP A 139 -12.16 -11.23 -6.32
C ASP A 139 -11.59 -10.31 -5.23
N GLY A 140 -10.44 -9.69 -5.47
CA GLY A 140 -9.80 -8.82 -4.48
C GLY A 140 -8.80 -7.83 -5.06
N LEU A 141 -8.70 -6.67 -4.41
CA LEU A 141 -7.82 -5.57 -4.78
C LEU A 141 -6.95 -5.18 -3.59
N PHE A 142 -5.63 -5.19 -3.78
CA PHE A 142 -4.64 -4.79 -2.80
C PHE A 142 -3.99 -3.46 -3.18
N ILE A 143 -3.98 -2.50 -2.27
CA ILE A 143 -3.43 -1.16 -2.51
C ILE A 143 -2.05 -1.07 -1.88
N ALA A 144 -1.00 -1.01 -2.70
CA ALA A 144 0.40 -1.00 -2.30
C ALA A 144 1.15 0.21 -2.92
N ILE A 145 0.60 1.42 -2.68
CA ILE A 145 1.14 2.67 -3.26
C ILE A 145 1.98 3.49 -2.26
N GLY A 146 2.29 2.91 -1.10
CA GLY A 146 3.12 3.49 -0.05
C GLY A 146 2.34 3.79 1.22
N HIS A 147 3.02 4.43 2.17
CA HIS A 147 2.49 4.80 3.48
C HIS A 147 2.76 6.27 3.76
N ASP A 148 1.95 6.87 4.60
CA ASP A 148 2.17 8.18 5.18
C ASP A 148 2.49 8.01 6.66
N PRO A 149 3.67 8.49 7.15
CA PRO A 149 4.04 8.38 8.56
C PRO A 149 3.12 9.25 9.41
N ALA A 150 2.72 8.74 10.59
CA ALA A 150 1.87 9.45 11.53
C ALA A 150 2.70 10.41 12.41
N THR A 151 3.46 11.29 11.78
CA THR A 151 4.45 12.19 12.39
C THR A 151 4.05 13.66 12.41
N GLN A 152 2.85 14.01 11.94
CA GLN A 152 2.38 15.39 11.81
C GLN A 152 2.43 16.18 13.12
N LEU A 153 2.25 15.50 14.27
CA LEU A 153 2.33 16.13 15.61
C LEU A 153 3.71 16.67 15.93
N PHE A 154 4.75 16.17 15.27
CA PHE A 154 6.14 16.51 15.54
C PHE A 154 6.74 17.45 14.48
N LYS A 155 5.92 17.87 13.51
CA LYS A 155 6.32 18.81 12.48
C LYS A 155 6.83 20.09 13.14
N ASP A 156 7.91 20.64 12.59
CA ASP A 156 8.60 21.82 13.08
C ASP A 156 9.26 21.69 14.47
N GLN A 157 9.22 20.50 15.08
CA GLN A 157 9.89 20.17 16.34
C GLN A 157 11.02 19.16 16.13
N LEU A 158 10.83 18.19 15.27
CA LEU A 158 11.81 17.15 14.96
C LEU A 158 12.20 17.18 13.48
N GLU A 159 13.43 16.80 13.20
CA GLU A 159 13.91 16.66 11.82
C GLU A 159 13.21 15.51 11.12
N MET A 160 12.75 15.78 9.89
CA MET A 160 12.05 14.82 9.03
C MET A 160 12.68 14.79 7.65
N ASP A 161 12.58 13.62 7.02
CA ASP A 161 12.93 13.47 5.61
C ASP A 161 11.83 14.07 4.69
N LYS A 162 12.06 13.99 3.38
CA LYS A 162 11.13 14.51 2.36
C LYS A 162 9.78 13.79 2.34
N GLU A 163 9.73 12.59 2.91
CA GLU A 163 8.54 11.74 2.97
C GLU A 163 7.82 11.86 4.31
N GLY A 164 8.39 12.62 5.26
CA GLY A 164 7.81 12.91 6.57
C GLY A 164 8.21 11.94 7.66
N TYR A 165 9.14 11.01 7.41
CA TYR A 165 9.67 10.14 8.45
C TYR A 165 10.66 10.88 9.34
N LEU A 166 10.64 10.58 10.65
CA LEU A 166 11.58 11.15 11.61
C LEU A 166 13.01 10.67 11.28
N ILE A 167 13.94 11.62 11.25
CA ILE A 167 15.35 11.30 11.03
C ILE A 167 15.98 10.91 12.37
N THR A 168 16.63 9.75 12.41
CA THR A 168 17.42 9.27 13.54
C THR A 168 18.90 9.26 13.18
N LYS A 169 19.78 9.27 14.20
CA LYS A 169 21.21 9.06 13.98
C LYS A 169 21.48 7.68 13.39
N PRO A 170 22.55 7.50 12.59
CA PRO A 170 22.96 6.19 12.10
C PRO A 170 23.08 5.17 13.24
N ASP A 171 22.56 3.98 13.01
CA ASP A 171 22.59 2.85 13.95
C ASP A 171 21.97 3.16 15.33
N SER A 172 21.06 4.13 15.40
CA SER A 172 20.44 4.61 16.63
C SER A 172 18.97 4.95 16.43
N THR A 173 18.22 5.00 17.52
CA THR A 173 16.85 5.55 17.58
C THR A 173 16.83 7.03 18.03
N GLU A 174 17.99 7.62 18.32
CA GLU A 174 18.09 9.02 18.75
C GLU A 174 17.69 9.99 17.64
N THR A 175 16.84 10.94 18.00
CA THR A 175 16.47 12.06 17.12
C THR A 175 17.45 13.24 17.29
N ASN A 176 17.16 14.37 16.66
CA ASN A 176 17.90 15.63 16.85
C ASN A 176 17.70 16.28 18.25
N ILE A 177 16.73 15.82 19.03
CA ILE A 177 16.48 16.32 20.40
C ILE A 177 16.95 15.27 21.43
N PRO A 178 17.86 15.62 22.35
CA PRO A 178 18.29 14.72 23.41
C PRO A 178 17.11 14.22 24.27
N GLY A 179 17.09 12.92 24.57
CA GLY A 179 16.00 12.28 25.31
C GLY A 179 14.75 11.96 24.49
N VAL A 180 14.72 12.31 23.18
CA VAL A 180 13.63 11.96 22.28
C VAL A 180 14.12 10.92 21.26
N TYR A 181 13.44 9.80 21.21
CA TYR A 181 13.74 8.63 20.41
C TYR A 181 12.59 8.33 19.43
N ALA A 182 12.89 7.75 18.26
CA ALA A 182 11.90 7.33 17.28
C ALA A 182 12.14 5.87 16.83
N ALA A 183 11.04 5.11 16.63
CA ALA A 183 11.01 3.73 16.19
C ALA A 183 9.95 3.48 15.09
#